data_d6dc94ec3441d6e9caa7959ce6b2472e
#
_entry.id   d6dc94ec3441d6e9caa7959ce6b2472e
#
_cell.length_a   1.000
_cell.length_b   1.000
_cell.length_c   1.000
_cell.angle_alpha   90.00
_cell.angle_beta   90.00
_cell.angle_gamma   90.00
#
_symmetry.space_group_name_H-M   'P 1'
#
loop_
_entity.id
_entity.type
_entity.pdbx_description
1 polymer ?
#
loop_
_entity_poly.entity_id
_entity_poly.type
_entity_poly.pdbx_seq_one_letter_code
_entity_poly.pdbx_strand_id
1 'polypeptide(L)'
;MITDAPSVDKFNILNFDEKAWHVWHHANFLMVRQNSYYRVNLYYMNGYYIQLWYHVKRNRIAKIAATTSSRIVDAYLPNISIDELILN
;
A
#
# COMPACT_ATOMS: atom_id res chain seq x y z
N MET A 1 -4.03 25.72 4.77
CA MET A 1 -3.40 24.69 4.52
C MET A 1 -4.17 23.56 4.01
N ILE A 2 -3.82 23.04 3.02
CA ILE A 2 -4.50 22.04 2.42
C ILE A 2 -4.10 20.75 2.83
N THR A 3 -5.01 19.89 3.01
CA THR A 3 -4.68 18.57 3.42
C THR A 3 -5.37 17.53 2.58
N ASP A 4 -5.86 17.93 1.42
CA ASP A 4 -6.48 16.97 0.53
C ASP A 4 -5.46 15.97 0.01
N ALA A 5 -5.92 14.76 -0.26
CA ALA A 5 -5.05 13.74 -0.82
C ALA A 5 -4.59 14.18 -2.21
N PRO A 6 -3.30 14.03 -2.53
CA PRO A 6 -2.80 14.42 -3.84
C PRO A 6 -3.20 13.44 -4.92
N SER A 7 -3.02 13.84 -6.18
CA SER A 7 -3.16 12.91 -7.30
C SER A 7 -2.04 11.88 -7.22
N VAL A 8 -2.18 10.79 -7.97
CA VAL A 8 -1.16 9.74 -7.97
C VAL A 8 0.19 10.26 -8.43
N ASP A 9 0.20 11.12 -9.46
CA ASP A 9 1.45 11.66 -9.97
C ASP A 9 2.13 12.54 -8.94
N LYS A 10 1.36 13.38 -8.26
CA LYS A 10 1.91 14.21 -7.22
C LYS A 10 2.41 13.39 -6.04
N PHE A 11 1.65 12.37 -5.67
CA PHE A 11 2.07 11.52 -4.56
C PHE A 11 3.44 10.91 -4.81
N ASN A 12 3.65 10.41 -6.03
CA ASN A 12 4.90 9.71 -6.33
C ASN A 12 6.14 10.60 -6.38
N ILE A 13 5.95 11.91 -6.48
CA ILE A 13 7.10 12.82 -6.45
C ILE A 13 7.33 13.46 -5.07
N LEU A 14 6.49 13.15 -4.11
CA LEU A 14 6.68 13.64 -2.75
C LEU A 14 7.88 12.92 -2.12
N ASN A 15 8.47 13.56 -1.10
CA ASN A 15 9.53 12.88 -0.38
C ASN A 15 8.91 11.85 0.58
N PHE A 16 9.78 11.06 1.20
CA PHE A 16 9.34 9.96 2.05
C PHE A 16 8.41 10.41 3.18
N ASP A 17 8.78 11.45 3.88
CA ASP A 17 8.00 11.91 5.03
C ASP A 17 6.62 12.40 4.62
N GLU A 18 6.55 13.08 3.48
CA GLU A 18 5.28 13.57 2.97
C GLU A 18 4.37 12.42 2.54
N LYS A 19 4.96 11.41 1.89
CA LYS A 19 4.19 10.23 1.52
C LYS A 19 3.62 9.54 2.76
N ALA A 20 4.45 9.37 3.78
CA ALA A 20 4.02 8.72 5.01
C ALA A 20 2.88 9.51 5.67
N TRP A 21 3.00 10.83 5.67
CA TRP A 21 1.97 11.68 6.25
C TRP A 21 0.61 11.46 5.58
N HIS A 22 0.61 11.43 4.23
CA HIS A 22 -0.64 11.24 3.50
C HIS A 22 -1.24 9.85 3.74
N VAL A 23 -0.39 8.82 3.81
CA VAL A 23 -0.89 7.47 4.09
C VAL A 23 -1.57 7.45 5.45
N TRP A 24 -0.92 8.03 6.47
CA TRP A 24 -1.46 8.04 7.83
C TRP A 24 -2.76 8.80 7.94
N HIS A 25 -2.89 9.90 7.19
CA HIS A 25 -4.04 10.80 7.34
C HIS A 25 -5.20 10.53 6.39
N HIS A 26 -4.92 9.92 5.23
CA HIS A 26 -5.94 9.78 4.20
C HIS A 26 -6.19 8.39 3.68
N ALA A 27 -5.23 7.49 3.82
CA ALA A 27 -5.34 6.19 3.17
C ALA A 27 -6.11 5.18 4.01
N ASN A 28 -6.81 4.28 3.32
CA ASN A 28 -7.53 3.20 3.98
C ASN A 28 -6.78 1.90 3.75
N PHE A 29 -6.48 1.20 4.83
CA PHE A 29 -5.78 -0.07 4.73
C PHE A 29 -6.68 -1.13 4.11
N LEU A 30 -6.16 -1.89 3.16
CA LEU A 30 -6.92 -2.94 2.51
C LEU A 30 -6.43 -4.34 2.88
N MET A 31 -5.16 -4.62 2.65
CA MET A 31 -4.65 -5.96 2.90
C MET A 31 -3.13 -5.94 2.99
N VAL A 32 -2.57 -7.06 3.41
CA VAL A 32 -1.13 -7.20 3.60
C VAL A 32 -0.65 -8.49 2.96
N ARG A 33 0.57 -8.47 2.44
CA ARG A 33 1.26 -9.68 2.03
C ARG A 33 2.66 -9.65 2.66
N GLN A 34 3.25 -10.81 2.82
CA GLN A 34 4.53 -10.89 3.51
C GLN A 34 5.41 -11.97 2.91
N ASN A 35 6.70 -11.70 2.85
CA ASN A 35 7.69 -12.71 2.51
C ASN A 35 8.81 -12.65 3.55
N SER A 36 9.96 -13.28 3.27
CA SER A 36 11.03 -13.35 4.27
C SER A 36 11.62 -12.01 4.64
N TYR A 37 11.53 -11.02 3.74
CA TYR A 37 12.18 -9.73 3.95
C TYR A 37 11.22 -8.60 4.21
N TYR A 38 10.04 -8.64 3.61
CA TYR A 38 9.13 -7.50 3.65
C TYR A 38 7.73 -7.87 4.05
N ARG A 39 7.11 -6.96 4.77
CA ARG A 39 5.66 -6.94 4.91
C ARG A 39 5.18 -5.77 4.07
N VAL A 40 4.29 -6.02 3.12
CA VAL A 40 3.82 -5.00 2.20
C VAL A 40 2.36 -4.74 2.47
N ASN A 41 2.06 -3.53 2.91
CA ASN A 41 0.69 -3.12 3.18
C ASN A 41 0.13 -2.44 1.94
N LEU A 42 -1.10 -2.79 1.59
CA LEU A 42 -1.82 -2.18 0.49
C LEU A 42 -2.87 -1.23 1.04
N TYR A 43 -2.86 0.00 0.55
CA TYR A 43 -3.83 1.02 0.93
C TYR A 43 -4.55 1.55 -0.30
N TYR A 44 -5.70 2.16 -0.07
CA TYR A 44 -6.45 2.85 -1.11
C TYR A 44 -6.64 4.31 -0.68
N MET A 45 -6.42 5.22 -1.61
CA MET A 45 -6.53 6.64 -1.33
C MET A 45 -6.83 7.39 -2.62
N ASN A 46 -7.90 8.19 -2.60
CA ASN A 46 -8.20 9.12 -3.70
C ASN A 46 -8.17 8.49 -5.10
N GLY A 47 -8.70 7.27 -5.24
CA GLY A 47 -8.82 6.62 -6.54
C GLY A 47 -7.61 5.86 -6.99
N TYR A 48 -6.60 5.68 -6.14
CA TYR A 48 -5.42 4.90 -6.49
C TYR A 48 -4.95 4.08 -5.30
N TYR A 49 -4.02 3.17 -5.58
CA TYR A 49 -3.49 2.25 -4.58
C TYR A 49 -2.09 2.65 -4.16
N ILE A 50 -1.76 2.43 -2.89
CA ILE A 50 -0.44 2.70 -2.35
C ILE A 50 0.08 1.43 -1.72
N GLN A 51 1.33 1.07 -2.01
CA GLN A 51 2.01 -0.01 -1.32
C GLN A 51 3.08 0.56 -0.43
N LEU A 52 3.14 0.06 0.80
CA LEU A 52 4.14 0.45 1.76
C LEU A 52 4.93 -0.79 2.12
N TRP A 53 6.22 -0.80 1.75
CA TRP A 53 7.12 -1.93 2.03
C TRP A 53 7.83 -1.70 3.34
N TYR A 54 7.60 -2.60 4.30
CA TYR A 54 8.27 -2.56 5.59
C TYR A 54 9.30 -3.69 5.63
N HIS A 55 10.57 -3.33 5.87
CA HIS A 55 11.64 -4.33 5.94
C HIS A 55 11.63 -4.93 7.34
N VAL A 56 11.28 -6.21 7.42
CA VAL A 56 11.06 -6.84 8.72
C VAL A 56 12.29 -6.86 9.60
N LYS A 57 13.44 -7.25 9.05
CA LYS A 57 14.65 -7.34 9.86
C LYS A 57 15.22 -5.99 10.24
N ARG A 58 15.14 -5.02 9.33
CA ARG A 58 15.67 -3.69 9.62
C ARG A 58 14.71 -2.82 10.39
N ASN A 59 13.48 -3.30 10.53
CA ASN A 59 12.46 -2.63 11.30
C ASN A 59 12.22 -1.19 10.84
N ARG A 60 12.08 -1.01 9.54
CA ARG A 60 11.81 0.31 8.99
C ARG A 60 11.14 0.22 7.63
N ILE A 61 10.47 1.30 7.24
CA ILE A 61 9.82 1.37 5.95
C ILE A 61 10.89 1.55 4.87
N ALA A 62 10.86 0.69 3.86
CA ALA A 62 11.82 0.72 2.78
C ALA A 62 11.35 1.52 1.58
N LYS A 63 10.02 1.55 1.33
CA LYS A 63 9.50 2.16 0.13
C LYS A 63 8.01 2.45 0.27
N ILE A 64 7.56 3.54 -0.33
CA ILE A 64 6.15 3.86 -0.45
C ILE A 64 5.91 4.29 -1.89
N ALA A 65 5.01 3.61 -2.60
CA ALA A 65 4.74 3.91 -4.00
C ALA A 65 3.29 3.74 -4.34
N ALA A 66 2.80 4.55 -5.27
CA ALA A 66 1.40 4.55 -5.66
C ALA A 66 1.22 4.20 -7.13
N THR A 67 0.08 3.57 -7.45
CA THR A 67 -0.28 3.23 -8.81
C THR A 67 -1.79 3.26 -8.97
N THR A 68 -2.24 3.60 -10.18
CA THR A 68 -3.67 3.54 -10.50
C THR A 68 -4.07 2.15 -10.97
N SER A 69 -3.11 1.27 -11.25
CA SER A 69 -3.42 -0.05 -11.79
C SER A 69 -4.02 -0.96 -10.72
N SER A 70 -5.23 -1.44 -10.96
CA SER A 70 -5.87 -2.38 -10.04
C SER A 70 -5.20 -3.76 -10.08
N ARG A 71 -4.33 -4.00 -11.06
CA ARG A 71 -3.62 -5.29 -11.14
C ARG A 71 -2.73 -5.53 -9.95
N ILE A 72 -2.36 -4.45 -9.25
CA ILE A 72 -1.53 -4.60 -8.07
C ILE A 72 -2.20 -5.46 -7.01
N VAL A 73 -3.53 -5.48 -7.01
CA VAL A 73 -4.30 -6.27 -6.04
C VAL A 73 -4.04 -7.77 -6.24
N ASP A 74 -3.74 -8.17 -7.47
CA ASP A 74 -3.50 -9.58 -7.78
C ASP A 74 -2.31 -10.14 -7.00
N ALA A 75 -1.36 -9.30 -6.65
CA ALA A 75 -0.20 -9.75 -5.88
C ALA A 75 -0.58 -10.21 -4.47
N TYR A 76 -1.75 -9.83 -4.00
CA TYR A 76 -2.21 -10.16 -2.66
C TYR A 76 -3.16 -11.35 -2.64
N LEU A 77 -3.69 -11.74 -3.79
CA LEU A 77 -4.65 -12.84 -3.86
C LEU A 77 -4.09 -14.19 -3.39
N PRO A 78 -2.83 -14.52 -3.65
CA PRO A 78 -2.29 -15.77 -3.16
C PRO A 78 -2.31 -15.92 -1.64
N ASN A 79 -2.53 -14.84 -0.91
CA ASN A 79 -2.63 -14.90 0.53
C ASN A 79 -4.00 -15.41 0.98
N ILE A 80 -4.91 -15.58 0.03
CA ILE A 80 -6.26 -16.07 0.31
C ILE A 80 -6.35 -17.46 -0.26
N SER A 81 -6.66 -18.43 0.60
CA SER A 81 -6.79 -19.81 0.16
C SER A 81 -7.98 -19.95 -0.78
N ILE A 82 -7.80 -20.68 -1.87
CA ILE A 82 -8.89 -20.97 -2.78
C ILE A 82 -9.97 -21.74 -2.05
N ASP A 83 -9.58 -22.63 -1.15
CA ASP A 83 -10.55 -23.40 -0.37
C ASP A 83 -11.41 -22.49 0.48
N GLU A 84 -10.82 -21.45 1.05
CA GLU A 84 -11.60 -20.50 1.80
C GLU A 84 -12.61 -19.76 0.94
N LEU A 85 -12.22 -19.43 -0.29
CA LEU A 85 -13.11 -18.74 -1.21
C LEU A 85 -14.26 -19.65 -1.67
N ILE A 86 -13.96 -20.92 -1.88
CA ILE A 86 -14.96 -21.86 -2.39
C ILE A 86 -15.91 -22.33 -1.31
N LEU A 87 -15.40 -22.57 -0.14
CA LEU A 87 -16.21 -23.14 0.94
C LEU A 87 -17.09 -22.13 1.64
N ASN A 88 -16.80 -20.89 1.41
CA ASN A 88 -17.60 -19.83 1.99
C ASN A 88 -18.57 -19.25 0.98
#